data_92119d09f24ae5e67f536a26adcc6815
#
_entry.id   92119d09f24ae5e67f536a26adcc6815
#
_cell.length_a   1.000
_cell.length_b   1.000
_cell.length_c   1.000
_cell.angle_alpha   90.00
_cell.angle_beta   90.00
_cell.angle_gamma   90.00
#
_symmetry.space_group_name_H-M   'P 1'
#
loop_
_entity.id
_entity.type
_entity.pdbx_description
1 polymer ?
#
loop_
_entity_poly.entity_id
_entity_poly.type
_entity_poly.pdbx_seq_one_letter_code
_entity_poly.pdbx_strand_id
1 'polypeptide(L)'
;LKEKLDEHKRLKAQEQIAAEWAQKAEVLIGQSRLNLGDALAWQRDAARAGAPLSREPLAGLKQALAERIKAIEDLQHRVQVEREAAVLLAQRIEVLSTKSWRDAQQQAEALKADVAQRQQQVTALSAEPQWPSVEPKFPPMLEASRAQLQMVWEAFDAALALAVAADADVAAPLPAVPVGADELRVARGEPA
;
A
#
# COMPACT_ATOMS: atom_id res chain seq x y z
N LEU A 1 4.73 -58.80 -12.85
CA LEU A 1 3.53 -58.73 -12.01
C LEU A 1 3.78 -57.90 -10.76
N LYS A 2 4.86 -58.19 -10.03
CA LYS A 2 5.22 -57.47 -8.81
C LYS A 2 5.60 -56.01 -9.12
N GLU A 3 6.30 -55.80 -10.22
CA GLU A 3 6.71 -54.45 -10.69
C GLU A 3 5.51 -53.59 -11.05
N LYS A 4 4.48 -54.14 -11.71
CA LYS A 4 3.25 -53.45 -12.04
C LYS A 4 2.41 -53.10 -10.81
N LEU A 5 2.40 -53.93 -9.81
CA LEU A 5 1.72 -53.65 -8.54
C LEU A 5 2.42 -52.55 -7.76
N ASP A 6 3.74 -52.57 -7.72
CA ASP A 6 4.53 -51.55 -7.04
C ASP A 6 4.39 -50.20 -7.74
N GLU A 7 4.36 -50.16 -9.08
CA GLU A 7 4.11 -48.98 -9.86
C GLU A 7 2.71 -48.41 -9.63
N HIS A 8 1.69 -49.32 -9.58
CA HIS A 8 0.32 -48.94 -9.30
C HIS A 8 0.17 -48.30 -7.92
N LYS A 9 0.80 -48.90 -6.90
CA LYS A 9 0.82 -48.38 -5.52
C LYS A 9 1.50 -47.02 -5.45
N ARG A 10 2.58 -46.84 -6.17
CA ARG A 10 3.32 -45.55 -6.25
C ARG A 10 2.46 -44.48 -6.90
N LEU A 11 1.77 -44.80 -7.98
CA LEU A 11 0.87 -43.87 -8.67
C LEU A 11 -0.32 -43.47 -7.78
N LYS A 12 -0.90 -44.42 -7.06
CA LYS A 12 -1.97 -44.14 -6.09
C LYS A 12 -1.50 -43.23 -4.96
N ALA A 13 -0.30 -43.49 -4.43
CA ALA A 13 0.29 -42.64 -3.40
C ALA A 13 0.52 -41.21 -3.90
N GLN A 14 0.99 -41.06 -5.15
CA GLN A 14 1.17 -39.73 -5.75
C GLN A 14 -0.14 -39.01 -6.00
N GLU A 15 -1.18 -39.75 -6.43
CA GLU A 15 -2.53 -39.16 -6.61
C GLU A 15 -3.10 -38.68 -5.28
N GLN A 16 -2.88 -39.41 -4.21
CA GLN A 16 -3.33 -39.05 -2.87
C GLN A 16 -2.60 -37.80 -2.37
N ILE A 17 -1.29 -37.75 -2.55
CA ILE A 17 -0.47 -36.56 -2.21
C ILE A 17 -0.95 -35.37 -3.03
N ALA A 18 -1.18 -35.56 -4.32
CA ALA A 18 -1.68 -34.50 -5.19
C ALA A 18 -3.04 -33.98 -4.72
N ALA A 19 -3.96 -34.86 -4.33
CA ALA A 19 -5.28 -34.49 -3.83
C ALA A 19 -5.20 -33.69 -2.53
N GLU A 20 -4.34 -34.11 -1.60
CA GLU A 20 -4.14 -33.40 -0.33
C GLU A 20 -3.60 -32.00 -0.53
N TRP A 21 -2.58 -31.85 -1.36
CA TRP A 21 -1.99 -30.52 -1.64
C TRP A 21 -2.89 -29.65 -2.48
N ALA A 22 -3.67 -30.24 -3.42
CA ALA A 22 -4.67 -29.51 -4.18
C ALA A 22 -5.76 -28.94 -3.26
N GLN A 23 -6.24 -29.72 -2.30
CA GLN A 23 -7.23 -29.25 -1.34
C GLN A 23 -6.70 -28.09 -0.50
N LYS A 24 -5.48 -28.17 -0.02
CA LYS A 24 -4.82 -27.10 0.75
C LYS A 24 -4.70 -25.83 -0.08
N ALA A 25 -4.31 -25.95 -1.35
CA ALA A 25 -4.21 -24.81 -2.26
C ALA A 25 -5.58 -24.16 -2.54
N GLU A 26 -6.61 -24.98 -2.75
CA GLU A 26 -7.98 -24.48 -2.99
C GLU A 26 -8.51 -23.72 -1.79
N VAL A 27 -8.23 -24.18 -0.57
CA VAL A 27 -8.59 -23.47 0.67
C VAL A 27 -7.89 -22.11 0.73
N LEU A 28 -6.59 -22.05 0.43
CA LEU A 28 -5.83 -20.80 0.42
C LEU A 28 -6.35 -19.82 -0.63
N ILE A 29 -6.53 -20.29 -1.86
CA ILE A 29 -7.01 -19.46 -2.97
C ILE A 29 -8.44 -18.95 -2.70
N GLY A 30 -9.27 -19.76 -2.06
CA GLY A 30 -10.65 -19.40 -1.75
C GLY A 30 -10.82 -18.40 -0.62
N GLN A 31 -9.77 -18.11 0.16
CA GLN A 31 -9.84 -17.14 1.24
C GLN A 31 -9.92 -15.71 0.70
N SER A 32 -10.84 -14.90 1.25
CA SER A 32 -10.94 -13.49 0.91
C SER A 32 -9.69 -12.72 1.34
N ARG A 33 -9.07 -13.19 2.45
CA ARG A 33 -7.82 -12.66 2.97
C ARG A 33 -6.77 -13.77 2.98
N LEU A 34 -5.88 -13.75 1.99
CA LEU A 34 -4.81 -14.73 1.90
C LEU A 34 -3.65 -14.32 2.82
N ASN A 35 -3.24 -15.24 3.68
CA ASN A 35 -2.01 -15.05 4.47
C ASN A 35 -0.81 -15.38 3.57
N LEU A 36 0.03 -14.37 3.30
CA LEU A 36 1.18 -14.51 2.41
C LEU A 36 2.16 -15.57 2.93
N GLY A 37 2.38 -15.62 4.24
CA GLY A 37 3.24 -16.63 4.87
C GLY A 37 2.75 -18.05 4.65
N ASP A 38 1.45 -18.27 4.77
CA ASP A 38 0.83 -19.59 4.53
C ASP A 38 0.95 -19.99 3.06
N ALA A 39 0.76 -19.05 2.14
CA ALA A 39 0.88 -19.30 0.71
C ALA A 39 2.30 -19.67 0.31
N LEU A 40 3.30 -18.96 0.82
CA LEU A 40 4.71 -19.25 0.59
C LEU A 40 5.12 -20.58 1.23
N ALA A 41 4.60 -20.88 2.42
CA ALA A 41 4.81 -22.16 3.09
C ALA A 41 4.25 -23.33 2.26
N TRP A 42 3.07 -23.16 1.67
CA TRP A 42 2.50 -24.18 0.79
C TRP A 42 3.42 -24.48 -0.39
N GLN A 43 3.94 -23.46 -1.05
CA GLN A 43 4.85 -23.64 -2.20
C GLN A 43 6.09 -24.43 -1.81
N ARG A 44 6.70 -24.05 -0.70
CA ARG A 44 7.91 -24.72 -0.19
C ARG A 44 7.63 -26.17 0.23
N ASP A 45 6.58 -26.37 1.03
CA ASP A 45 6.29 -27.67 1.63
C ASP A 45 5.75 -28.66 0.60
N ALA A 46 4.97 -28.21 -0.37
CA ALA A 46 4.51 -29.05 -1.47
C ALA A 46 5.70 -29.59 -2.29
N ALA A 47 6.67 -28.75 -2.57
CA ALA A 47 7.91 -29.16 -3.28
C ALA A 47 8.70 -30.17 -2.46
N ARG A 48 8.84 -29.95 -1.16
CA ARG A 48 9.55 -30.87 -0.25
C ARG A 48 8.85 -32.22 -0.09
N ALA A 49 7.52 -32.21 -0.12
CA ALA A 49 6.74 -33.44 -0.02
C ALA A 49 6.74 -34.28 -1.29
N GLY A 50 7.35 -33.78 -2.37
CA GLY A 50 7.39 -34.47 -3.65
C GLY A 50 6.06 -34.46 -4.40
N ALA A 51 5.21 -33.47 -4.13
CA ALA A 51 3.94 -33.33 -4.84
C ALA A 51 4.19 -33.08 -6.34
N PRO A 52 3.34 -33.66 -7.24
CA PRO A 52 3.55 -33.51 -8.68
C PRO A 52 3.08 -32.12 -9.17
N LEU A 53 3.88 -31.10 -8.89
CA LEU A 53 3.57 -29.69 -9.18
C LEU A 53 3.53 -29.35 -10.67
N SER A 54 4.11 -30.20 -11.52
CA SER A 54 4.09 -30.04 -12.98
C SER A 54 2.85 -30.63 -13.65
N ARG A 55 2.00 -31.34 -12.88
CA ARG A 55 0.80 -32.00 -13.38
C ARG A 55 -0.46 -31.34 -12.85
N GLU A 56 -1.54 -31.38 -13.64
CA GLU A 56 -2.84 -30.94 -13.17
C GLU A 56 -3.40 -31.92 -12.13
N PRO A 57 -4.16 -31.47 -11.11
CA PRO A 57 -4.61 -30.07 -10.94
C PRO A 57 -3.59 -29.16 -10.23
N LEU A 58 -2.49 -29.69 -9.72
CA LEU A 58 -1.53 -28.91 -8.94
C LEU A 58 -0.82 -27.83 -9.77
N ALA A 59 -0.54 -28.08 -11.04
CA ALA A 59 0.10 -27.08 -11.92
C ALA A 59 -0.73 -25.81 -12.01
N GLY A 60 -2.03 -25.92 -12.25
CA GLY A 60 -2.95 -24.79 -12.32
C GLY A 60 -3.12 -24.08 -10.99
N LEU A 61 -3.21 -24.83 -9.89
CA LEU A 61 -3.36 -24.28 -8.54
C LEU A 61 -2.08 -23.56 -8.10
N LYS A 62 -0.92 -24.13 -8.39
CA LYS A 62 0.38 -23.49 -8.14
C LYS A 62 0.47 -22.15 -8.87
N GLN A 63 0.07 -22.14 -10.13
CA GLN A 63 0.10 -20.92 -10.96
C GLN A 63 -0.87 -19.87 -10.40
N ALA A 64 -2.09 -20.24 -10.06
CA ALA A 64 -3.08 -19.34 -9.50
C ALA A 64 -2.60 -18.74 -8.17
N LEU A 65 -2.02 -19.58 -7.32
CA LEU A 65 -1.47 -19.13 -6.03
C LEU A 65 -0.28 -18.19 -6.24
N ALA A 66 0.62 -18.52 -7.17
CA ALA A 66 1.78 -17.69 -7.49
C ALA A 66 1.36 -16.30 -8.01
N GLU A 67 0.35 -16.26 -8.87
CA GLU A 67 -0.20 -15.01 -9.40
C GLU A 67 -0.79 -14.14 -8.28
N ARG A 68 -1.52 -14.75 -7.35
CA ARG A 68 -2.10 -14.04 -6.22
C ARG A 68 -1.01 -13.52 -5.26
N ILE A 69 0.00 -14.32 -4.97
CA ILE A 69 1.16 -13.92 -4.17
C ILE A 69 1.83 -12.70 -4.82
N LYS A 70 2.08 -12.77 -6.11
CA LYS A 70 2.70 -11.66 -6.86
C LYS A 70 1.85 -10.40 -6.79
N ALA A 71 0.54 -10.53 -6.96
CA ALA A 71 -0.38 -9.38 -6.87
C ALA A 71 -0.32 -8.72 -5.50
N ILE A 72 -0.24 -9.51 -4.41
CA ILE A 72 -0.10 -9.00 -3.05
C ILE A 72 1.25 -8.30 -2.87
N GLU A 73 2.34 -8.92 -3.30
CA GLU A 73 3.69 -8.36 -3.19
C GLU A 73 3.83 -7.06 -4.00
N ASP A 74 3.30 -7.03 -5.22
CA ASP A 74 3.28 -5.84 -6.06
C ASP A 74 2.48 -4.71 -5.40
N LEU A 75 1.34 -5.04 -4.79
CA LEU A 75 0.53 -4.07 -4.06
C LEU A 75 1.28 -3.50 -2.86
N GLN A 76 1.95 -4.35 -2.08
CA GLN A 76 2.78 -3.93 -0.95
C GLN A 76 3.93 -3.01 -1.40
N HIS A 77 4.55 -3.32 -2.53
CA HIS A 77 5.57 -2.46 -3.12
C HIS A 77 5.00 -1.09 -3.51
N ARG A 78 3.82 -1.07 -4.12
CA ARG A 78 3.14 0.18 -4.48
C ARG A 78 2.80 1.03 -3.25
N VAL A 79 2.47 0.41 -2.12
CA VAL A 79 2.27 1.11 -0.85
C VAL A 79 3.57 1.78 -0.39
N GLN A 80 4.70 1.08 -0.48
CA GLN A 80 6.01 1.65 -0.15
C GLN A 80 6.36 2.85 -1.03
N VAL A 81 6.14 2.72 -2.33
CA VAL A 81 6.40 3.80 -3.30
C VAL A 81 5.53 5.02 -2.98
N GLU A 82 4.25 4.81 -2.70
CA GLU A 82 3.32 5.90 -2.36
C GLU A 82 3.70 6.59 -1.05
N ARG A 83 4.11 5.81 -0.04
CA ARG A 83 4.61 6.36 1.22
C ARG A 83 5.82 7.26 0.98
N GLU A 84 6.78 6.81 0.20
CA GLU A 84 7.98 7.60 -0.13
C GLU A 84 7.63 8.86 -0.89
N ALA A 85 6.71 8.78 -1.86
CA ALA A 85 6.24 9.93 -2.61
C ALA A 85 5.54 10.97 -1.70
N ALA A 86 4.74 10.51 -0.76
CA ALA A 86 4.07 11.38 0.21
C ALA A 86 5.08 12.07 1.14
N VAL A 87 6.10 11.34 1.62
CA VAL A 87 7.15 11.90 2.48
C VAL A 87 7.94 12.96 1.73
N LEU A 88 8.34 12.70 0.49
CA LEU A 88 9.06 13.66 -0.33
C LEU A 88 8.25 14.92 -0.62
N LEU A 89 6.97 14.77 -0.90
CA LEU A 89 6.08 15.91 -1.13
C LEU A 89 5.92 16.74 0.15
N ALA A 90 5.74 16.11 1.31
CA ALA A 90 5.66 16.80 2.58
C ALA A 90 6.95 17.60 2.87
N GLN A 91 8.11 17.00 2.63
CA GLN A 91 9.41 17.68 2.79
C GLN A 91 9.54 18.87 1.84
N ARG A 92 9.10 18.74 0.59
CA ARG A 92 9.11 19.82 -0.38
C ARG A 92 8.24 20.99 0.07
N ILE A 93 7.07 20.71 0.63
CA ILE A 93 6.18 21.73 1.18
C ILE A 93 6.83 22.44 2.39
N GLU A 94 7.43 21.68 3.30
CA GLU A 94 8.13 22.21 4.48
C GLU A 94 9.29 23.12 4.08
N VAL A 95 10.10 22.70 3.11
CA VAL A 95 11.21 23.52 2.60
C VAL A 95 10.67 24.82 1.98
N LEU A 96 9.60 24.74 1.22
CA LEU A 96 9.00 25.91 0.57
C LEU A 96 8.46 26.90 1.59
N SER A 97 7.95 26.41 2.74
CA SER A 97 7.46 27.30 3.81
C SER A 97 8.56 28.10 4.51
N THR A 98 9.83 27.73 4.34
CA THR A 98 10.99 28.50 4.85
C THR A 98 11.49 29.55 3.88
N LYS A 99 10.97 29.55 2.64
CA LYS A 99 11.32 30.53 1.60
C LYS A 99 10.31 31.69 1.59
N SER A 100 10.48 32.63 0.64
CA SER A 100 9.54 33.75 0.52
C SER A 100 8.12 33.24 0.24
N TRP A 101 7.13 33.90 0.81
CA TRP A 101 5.74 33.46 0.57
C TRP A 101 5.28 33.75 -0.87
N ARG A 102 6.02 34.61 -1.60
CA ARG A 102 5.78 34.77 -3.04
C ARG A 102 6.04 33.46 -3.78
N ASP A 103 7.15 32.77 -3.49
CA ASP A 103 7.47 31.50 -4.10
C ASP A 103 6.44 30.44 -3.68
N ALA A 104 6.02 30.46 -2.40
CA ALA A 104 4.98 29.60 -1.90
C ALA A 104 3.66 29.81 -2.67
N GLN A 105 3.25 31.06 -2.87
CA GLN A 105 2.03 31.40 -3.59
C GLN A 105 2.08 30.94 -5.05
N GLN A 106 3.22 31.12 -5.72
CA GLN A 106 3.38 30.69 -7.11
C GLN A 106 3.26 29.19 -7.29
N GLN A 107 3.68 28.40 -6.30
CA GLN A 107 3.65 26.95 -6.37
C GLN A 107 2.42 26.30 -5.71
N ALA A 108 1.61 27.09 -5.02
CA ALA A 108 0.50 26.58 -4.20
C ALA A 108 -0.49 25.73 -5.00
N GLU A 109 -0.89 26.15 -6.19
CA GLU A 109 -1.87 25.41 -7.00
C GLU A 109 -1.30 24.08 -7.49
N ALA A 110 -0.04 24.07 -7.93
CA ALA A 110 0.64 22.84 -8.35
C ALA A 110 0.78 21.84 -7.17
N LEU A 111 1.15 22.36 -6.00
CA LEU A 111 1.26 21.53 -4.78
C LEU A 111 -0.10 20.98 -4.35
N LYS A 112 -1.15 21.78 -4.43
CA LYS A 112 -2.52 21.33 -4.13
C LYS A 112 -2.92 20.16 -5.03
N ALA A 113 -2.62 20.26 -6.33
CA ALA A 113 -2.88 19.18 -7.28
C ALA A 113 -2.08 17.92 -6.94
N ASP A 114 -0.80 18.07 -6.58
CA ASP A 114 0.07 16.96 -6.21
C ASP A 114 -0.43 16.26 -4.95
N VAL A 115 -0.85 17.02 -3.93
CA VAL A 115 -1.43 16.46 -2.70
C VAL A 115 -2.71 15.69 -3.01
N ALA A 116 -3.59 16.25 -3.84
CA ALA A 116 -4.83 15.59 -4.26
C ALA A 116 -4.53 14.27 -4.99
N GLN A 117 -3.52 14.25 -5.85
CA GLN A 117 -3.09 13.04 -6.56
C GLN A 117 -2.59 11.96 -5.59
N ARG A 118 -1.82 12.35 -4.57
CA ARG A 118 -1.38 11.40 -3.54
C ARG A 118 -2.55 10.80 -2.78
N GLN A 119 -3.54 11.60 -2.45
CA GLN A 119 -4.76 11.11 -1.76
C GLN A 119 -5.58 10.17 -2.65
N GLN A 120 -5.69 10.46 -3.93
CA GLN A 120 -6.35 9.58 -4.89
C GLN A 120 -5.64 8.23 -4.99
N GLN A 121 -4.31 8.22 -4.98
CA GLN A 121 -3.53 6.98 -4.99
C GLN A 121 -3.76 6.13 -3.74
N VAL A 122 -3.86 6.75 -2.57
CA VAL A 122 -4.19 6.05 -1.32
C VAL A 122 -5.57 5.38 -1.42
N THR A 123 -6.56 6.08 -1.93
CA THR A 123 -7.90 5.53 -2.14
C THR A 123 -7.87 4.38 -3.14
N ALA A 124 -7.14 4.52 -4.25
CA ALA A 124 -7.01 3.49 -5.27
C ALA A 124 -6.34 2.22 -4.72
N LEU A 125 -5.27 2.37 -3.94
CA LEU A 125 -4.58 1.23 -3.30
C LEU A 125 -5.50 0.51 -2.32
N SER A 126 -6.27 1.24 -1.52
CA SER A 126 -7.21 0.66 -0.56
C SER A 126 -8.39 -0.05 -1.24
N ALA A 127 -8.68 0.26 -2.49
CA ALA A 127 -9.74 -0.36 -3.27
C ALA A 127 -9.28 -1.58 -4.07
N GLU A 128 -7.99 -1.90 -4.08
CA GLU A 128 -7.47 -3.05 -4.81
C GLU A 128 -8.01 -4.37 -4.24
N PRO A 129 -8.31 -5.36 -5.11
CA PRO A 129 -8.88 -6.64 -4.66
C PRO A 129 -8.03 -7.37 -3.62
N GLN A 130 -6.71 -7.24 -3.69
CA GLN A 130 -5.81 -7.91 -2.75
C GLN A 130 -5.50 -7.08 -1.49
N TRP A 131 -6.13 -5.90 -1.34
CA TRP A 131 -5.91 -5.06 -0.16
C TRP A 131 -6.11 -5.79 1.17
N PRO A 132 -7.18 -6.63 1.33
CA PRO A 132 -7.35 -7.38 2.58
C PRO A 132 -6.23 -8.37 2.86
N SER A 133 -5.46 -8.76 1.83
CA SER A 133 -4.41 -9.77 1.93
C SER A 133 -3.01 -9.20 2.20
N VAL A 134 -2.83 -7.88 2.15
CA VAL A 134 -1.53 -7.29 2.47
C VAL A 134 -1.18 -7.51 3.94
N GLU A 135 0.11 -7.55 4.24
CA GLU A 135 0.56 -7.70 5.63
C GLU A 135 0.02 -6.57 6.50
N PRO A 136 -0.31 -6.85 7.78
CA PRO A 136 -0.99 -5.87 8.66
C PRO A 136 -0.27 -4.54 8.85
N LYS A 137 1.03 -4.49 8.61
CA LYS A 137 1.82 -3.24 8.76
C LYS A 137 1.53 -2.21 7.66
N PHE A 138 1.05 -2.64 6.47
CA PHE A 138 0.90 -1.75 5.32
C PHE A 138 -0.27 -0.77 5.42
N PRO A 139 -1.48 -1.17 5.81
CA PRO A 139 -2.58 -0.21 5.95
C PRO A 139 -2.29 0.94 6.93
N PRO A 140 -1.78 0.69 8.17
CA PRO A 140 -1.43 1.80 9.06
C PRO A 140 -0.28 2.67 8.53
N MET A 141 0.69 2.08 7.83
CA MET A 141 1.80 2.80 7.21
C MET A 141 1.30 3.80 6.16
N LEU A 142 0.38 3.34 5.30
CA LEU A 142 -0.21 4.18 4.26
C LEU A 142 -1.05 5.31 4.88
N GLU A 143 -1.88 4.99 5.87
CA GLU A 143 -2.71 5.97 6.56
C GLU A 143 -1.87 7.02 7.30
N ALA A 144 -0.78 6.61 7.95
CA ALA A 144 0.13 7.53 8.64
C ALA A 144 0.77 8.52 7.66
N SER A 145 1.22 8.06 6.50
CA SER A 145 1.80 8.94 5.49
C SER A 145 0.77 9.88 4.87
N ARG A 146 -0.46 9.42 4.67
CA ARG A 146 -1.56 10.24 4.21
C ARG A 146 -1.88 11.35 5.22
N ALA A 147 -2.01 10.99 6.49
CA ALA A 147 -2.32 11.93 7.56
C ALA A 147 -1.22 12.98 7.73
N GLN A 148 0.04 12.57 7.66
CA GLN A 148 1.19 13.48 7.78
C GLN A 148 1.22 14.48 6.62
N LEU A 149 1.02 14.02 5.39
CA LEU A 149 0.96 14.90 4.23
C LEU A 149 -0.19 15.89 4.34
N GLN A 150 -1.37 15.43 4.78
CA GLN A 150 -2.52 16.30 4.96
C GLN A 150 -2.26 17.39 6.00
N MET A 151 -1.64 17.02 7.12
CA MET A 151 -1.27 17.96 8.18
C MET A 151 -0.29 19.02 7.67
N VAL A 152 0.75 18.61 6.96
CA VAL A 152 1.75 19.52 6.39
C VAL A 152 1.11 20.47 5.37
N TRP A 153 0.25 19.93 4.50
CA TRP A 153 -0.47 20.74 3.51
C TRP A 153 -1.39 21.76 4.17
N GLU A 154 -2.18 21.36 5.16
CA GLU A 154 -3.09 22.25 5.87
C GLU A 154 -2.36 23.39 6.59
N ALA A 155 -1.23 23.09 7.20
CA ALA A 155 -0.39 24.09 7.84
C ALA A 155 0.17 25.10 6.81
N PHE A 156 0.63 24.60 5.68
CA PHE A 156 1.13 25.44 4.57
C PHE A 156 0.03 26.34 4.01
N ASP A 157 -1.13 25.77 3.71
CA ASP A 157 -2.26 26.50 3.16
C ASP A 157 -2.77 27.60 4.11
N ALA A 158 -2.87 27.28 5.40
CA ALA A 158 -3.25 28.25 6.43
C ALA A 158 -2.22 29.37 6.60
N ALA A 159 -0.93 29.03 6.59
CA ALA A 159 0.15 29.99 6.68
C ALA A 159 0.15 30.96 5.49
N LEU A 160 -0.07 30.44 4.29
CA LEU A 160 -0.17 31.26 3.09
C LEU A 160 -1.37 32.21 3.14
N ALA A 161 -2.54 31.71 3.60
CA ALA A 161 -3.73 32.53 3.79
C ALA A 161 -3.50 33.65 4.80
N LEU A 162 -2.80 33.36 5.91
CA LEU A 162 -2.43 34.38 6.90
C LEU A 162 -1.48 35.45 6.31
N ALA A 163 -0.49 35.04 5.53
CA ALA A 163 0.46 35.96 4.91
C ALA A 163 -0.26 36.89 3.94
N VAL A 164 -1.19 36.38 3.14
CA VAL A 164 -1.98 37.18 2.20
C VAL A 164 -2.92 38.13 2.95
N ALA A 165 -3.62 37.64 3.98
CA ALA A 165 -4.56 38.46 4.76
C ALA A 165 -3.86 39.58 5.55
N ALA A 166 -2.65 39.33 6.02
CA ALA A 166 -1.85 40.32 6.76
C ALA A 166 -1.08 41.29 5.85
N ASP A 167 -1.18 41.14 4.54
CA ASP A 167 -0.40 41.95 3.55
C ASP A 167 1.09 41.93 3.91
N ALA A 168 1.59 40.75 4.25
CA ALA A 168 2.97 40.56 4.70
C ALA A 168 3.96 40.84 3.57
N ASP A 169 5.22 41.16 3.92
CA ASP A 169 6.31 41.30 2.98
C ASP A 169 6.48 40.00 2.17
N VAL A 170 6.36 40.12 0.84
CA VAL A 170 6.45 38.96 -0.08
C VAL A 170 7.79 38.23 -0.01
N ALA A 171 8.85 38.89 0.49
CA ALA A 171 10.16 38.26 0.69
C ALA A 171 10.26 37.52 2.03
N ALA A 172 9.30 37.69 2.94
CA ALA A 172 9.31 37.01 4.24
C ALA A 172 8.93 35.54 4.11
N PRO A 173 9.46 34.66 4.97
CA PRO A 173 9.00 33.28 5.07
C PRO A 173 7.57 33.22 5.60
N LEU A 174 6.91 32.07 5.39
CA LEU A 174 5.58 31.84 5.90
C LEU A 174 5.54 31.89 7.42
N PRO A 175 4.47 32.48 8.03
CA PRO A 175 4.33 32.52 9.48
C PRO A 175 4.13 31.12 10.06
N ALA A 176 4.53 30.94 11.32
CA ALA A 176 4.25 29.71 12.06
C ALA A 176 2.75 29.56 12.28
N VAL A 177 2.24 28.33 12.09
CA VAL A 177 0.83 28.03 12.24
C VAL A 177 0.66 26.95 13.33
N PRO A 178 -0.35 27.08 14.22
CA PRO A 178 -0.65 26.05 15.20
C PRO A 178 -0.97 24.72 14.53
N VAL A 179 -0.57 23.63 15.19
CA VAL A 179 -0.76 22.26 14.67
C VAL A 179 -1.94 21.62 15.42
N GLY A 180 -3.13 21.68 14.85
CA GLY A 180 -4.34 21.08 15.38
C GLY A 180 -5.55 21.50 14.56
N ALA A 181 -6.53 20.63 14.40
CA ALA A 181 -7.66 20.87 13.51
C ALA A 181 -8.44 22.13 13.89
N ASP A 182 -8.71 22.36 15.19
CA ASP A 182 -9.45 23.53 15.66
C ASP A 182 -8.61 24.80 15.54
N GLU A 183 -7.34 24.72 15.85
CA GLU A 183 -6.39 25.84 15.76
C GLU A 183 -6.18 26.26 14.32
N LEU A 184 -6.10 25.29 13.38
CA LEU A 184 -6.00 25.57 11.95
C LEU A 184 -7.26 26.25 11.43
N ARG A 185 -8.43 25.85 11.87
CA ARG A 185 -9.70 26.51 11.51
C ARG A 185 -9.73 27.97 11.96
N VAL A 186 -9.32 28.21 13.19
CA VAL A 186 -9.23 29.58 13.73
C VAL A 186 -8.22 30.41 12.91
N ALA A 187 -7.06 29.82 12.57
CA ALA A 187 -6.05 30.49 11.76
C ALA A 187 -6.56 30.84 10.36
N ARG A 188 -7.47 30.05 9.79
CA ARG A 188 -8.11 30.32 8.49
C ARG A 188 -9.26 31.34 8.59
N GLY A 189 -9.64 31.74 9.79
CA GLY A 189 -10.79 32.61 10.00
C GLY A 189 -12.14 31.89 9.93
N GLU A 190 -12.15 30.59 10.03
CA GLU A 190 -13.35 29.78 10.04
C GLU A 190 -13.98 29.79 11.46
N PRO A 191 -15.31 29.78 11.59
CA PRO A 191 -15.94 29.72 12.90
C PRO A 191 -15.63 28.40 13.61
N ALA A 192 -15.50 28.50 14.91
CA ALA A 192 -15.21 27.36 15.78
C ALA A 192 -16.32 26.29 15.76
#